data_cf6bd9ef9e8d68c5ae6bd64a1f2a6810
#
_entry.id   cf6bd9ef9e8d68c5ae6bd64a1f2a6810
#
_cell.length_a   1.000
_cell.length_b   1.000
_cell.length_c   1.000
_cell.angle_alpha   90.00
_cell.angle_beta   90.00
_cell.angle_gamma   90.00
#
_symmetry.space_group_name_H-M   'P 1'
#
loop_
_entity.id
_entity.type
_entity.pdbx_description
1 polymer ?
#
loop_
_entity_poly.entity_id
_entity_poly.type
_entity_poly.pdbx_seq_one_letter_code
_entity_poly.pdbx_strand_id
1 'polypeptide(L)' 'MTVLEIPVRVDARGLSCPMPIVRAAQAVKPLASGTIVEVLATDPGSQRDFVAWCRSTGHELVDRTTEGPVHRFVIRRK' A
#
# COMPACT_ATOMS: atom_id res chain seq x y z
N MET A 1 7.80 -22.86 12.93
CA MET A 1 7.57 -21.46 13.26
C MET A 1 7.14 -20.69 12.03
N THR A 2 6.14 -19.89 12.19
CA THR A 2 5.63 -19.12 11.08
C THR A 2 6.13 -17.69 11.17
N VAL A 3 6.77 -17.25 10.11
CA VAL A 3 7.15 -15.86 9.99
C VAL A 3 6.13 -15.20 9.09
N LEU A 4 5.54 -14.12 9.58
CA LEU A 4 4.67 -13.33 8.74
C LEU A 4 5.54 -12.53 7.80
N GLU A 5 5.60 -13.01 6.58
CA GLU A 5 6.33 -12.30 5.55
C GLU A 5 5.38 -11.51 4.69
N ILE A 6 5.81 -10.32 4.34
CA ILE A 6 5.11 -9.51 3.37
C ILE A 6 5.82 -9.77 2.06
N PRO A 7 5.20 -10.55 1.16
CA PRO A 7 5.90 -11.01 -0.04
C PRO A 7 6.14 -9.89 -1.06
N VAL A 8 5.38 -8.81 -0.97
CA VAL A 8 5.50 -7.73 -1.94
C VAL A 8 5.64 -6.40 -1.20
N ARG A 9 6.67 -5.66 -1.53
CA ARG A 9 6.90 -4.33 -1.00
C ARG A 9 6.96 -3.34 -2.14
N VAL A 10 6.27 -2.23 -1.97
CA VAL A 10 6.25 -1.14 -2.93
C VAL A 10 6.86 0.07 -2.26
N ASP A 11 8.01 0.50 -2.76
CA ASP A 11 8.67 1.69 -2.23
C ASP A 11 8.26 2.89 -3.07
N ALA A 12 7.35 3.68 -2.53
CA ALA A 12 6.86 4.89 -3.18
C ALA A 12 7.34 6.15 -2.44
N ARG A 13 8.39 6.00 -1.63
CA ARG A 13 8.95 7.16 -0.93
C ARG A 13 9.53 8.13 -1.94
N GLY A 14 9.37 9.42 -1.66
CA GLY A 14 9.86 10.47 -2.53
C GLY A 14 8.96 10.78 -3.71
N LEU A 15 7.88 10.02 -3.88
CA LEU A 15 6.94 10.24 -4.99
C LEU A 15 5.76 11.08 -4.50
N SER A 16 5.27 11.96 -5.39
CA SER A 16 4.12 12.80 -5.11
C SER A 16 2.85 12.19 -5.70
N CYS A 17 1.72 12.54 -5.11
CA CYS A 17 0.40 12.17 -5.60
C CYS A 17 0.29 12.50 -7.10
N PRO A 18 -0.24 11.60 -7.94
CA PRO A 18 -0.86 10.31 -7.62
C PRO A 18 0.09 9.12 -7.72
N MET A 19 1.39 9.33 -7.83
CA MET A 19 2.33 8.25 -8.13
C MET A 19 2.36 7.11 -7.11
N PRO A 20 2.24 7.36 -5.79
CA PRO A 20 2.18 6.23 -4.86
C PRO A 20 1.04 5.27 -5.17
N ILE A 21 -0.13 5.79 -5.50
CA ILE A 21 -1.30 4.97 -5.87
C ILE A 21 -1.04 4.24 -7.19
N VAL A 22 -0.46 4.93 -8.17
CA VAL A 22 -0.15 4.32 -9.46
C VAL A 22 0.80 3.14 -9.28
N ARG A 23 1.85 3.33 -8.47
CA ARG A 23 2.80 2.26 -8.17
C ARG A 23 2.14 1.06 -7.51
N ALA A 24 1.29 1.33 -6.51
CA ALA A 24 0.59 0.27 -5.81
C ALA A 24 -0.37 -0.48 -6.75
N ALA A 25 -1.10 0.25 -7.58
CA ALA A 25 -2.03 -0.35 -8.52
C ALA A 25 -1.30 -1.28 -9.51
N GLN A 26 -0.16 -0.85 -10.00
CA GLN A 26 0.65 -1.66 -10.90
C GLN A 26 1.18 -2.91 -10.20
N ALA A 27 1.59 -2.77 -8.95
CA ALA A 27 2.16 -3.88 -8.19
C ALA A 27 1.14 -4.96 -7.87
N VAL A 28 -0.10 -4.59 -7.56
CA VAL A 28 -1.11 -5.58 -7.17
C VAL A 28 -1.73 -6.30 -8.37
N LYS A 29 -1.63 -5.73 -9.56
CA LYS A 29 -2.29 -6.26 -10.73
C LYS A 29 -1.98 -7.73 -11.01
N PRO A 30 -0.71 -8.17 -10.99
CA PRO A 30 -0.38 -9.56 -11.29
C PRO A 30 -0.52 -10.49 -10.08
N LEU A 31 -0.88 -9.97 -8.91
CA LEU A 31 -0.86 -10.78 -7.69
C LEU A 31 -2.14 -11.57 -7.51
N ALA A 32 -2.01 -12.69 -6.82
CA ALA A 32 -3.17 -13.50 -6.49
C ALA A 32 -4.05 -12.81 -5.45
N SER A 33 -5.34 -13.14 -5.48
CA SER A 33 -6.28 -12.67 -4.48
C SER A 33 -5.80 -13.03 -3.08
N GLY A 34 -5.89 -12.08 -2.14
CA GLY A 34 -5.46 -12.30 -0.77
C GLY A 34 -4.01 -12.00 -0.48
N THR A 35 -3.23 -11.67 -1.50
CA THR A 35 -1.81 -11.35 -1.30
C THR A 35 -1.66 -10.06 -0.50
N ILE A 36 -0.70 -10.06 0.42
CA ILE A 36 -0.42 -8.91 1.27
C ILE A 36 0.68 -8.07 0.62
N VAL A 37 0.44 -6.77 0.56
CA VAL A 37 1.36 -5.81 -0.03
C VAL A 37 1.65 -4.71 0.97
N GLU A 38 2.93 -4.39 1.15
CA GLU A 38 3.34 -3.26 1.97
C GLU A 38 3.73 -2.10 1.06
N VAL A 39 3.16 -0.93 1.30
CA VAL A 39 3.49 0.28 0.55
C VAL A 39 4.08 1.30 1.49
N LEU A 40 5.20 1.88 1.11
CA LEU A 40 5.82 2.98 1.84
C LEU A 40 5.69 4.25 1.01
N ALA A 41 5.26 5.33 1.63
CA ALA A 41 5.08 6.60 0.95
C ALA A 41 5.41 7.76 1.89
N THR A 42 5.82 8.88 1.32
CA THR A 42 6.15 10.07 2.11
C THR A 42 5.26 11.25 1.75
N ASP A 43 4.41 11.13 0.72
CA ASP A 43 3.51 12.20 0.33
C ASP A 43 2.43 12.42 1.40
N PRO A 44 2.19 13.65 1.84
CA PRO A 44 1.21 13.91 2.90
C PRO A 44 -0.22 13.47 2.56
N GLY A 45 -0.57 13.42 1.27
CA GLY A 45 -1.89 12.99 0.82
C GLY A 45 -2.07 11.48 0.79
N SER A 46 -1.00 10.71 1.01
CA SER A 46 -1.03 9.26 0.86
C SER A 46 -2.04 8.59 1.76
N GLN A 47 -2.18 9.04 3.00
CA GLN A 47 -3.10 8.40 3.93
C GLN A 47 -4.52 8.42 3.40
N ARG A 48 -4.98 9.60 2.98
CA ARG A 48 -6.32 9.75 2.45
C ARG A 48 -6.47 9.01 1.12
N ASP A 49 -5.44 9.11 0.28
CA ASP A 49 -5.48 8.49 -1.05
C ASP A 49 -5.57 6.98 -0.96
N PHE A 50 -4.80 6.34 -0.08
CA PHE A 50 -4.84 4.89 0.04
C PHE A 50 -6.14 4.39 0.68
N VAL A 51 -6.70 5.13 1.61
CA VAL A 51 -8.03 4.80 2.15
C VAL A 51 -9.08 4.83 1.04
N ALA A 52 -9.07 5.88 0.24
CA ALA A 52 -10.03 6.04 -0.86
C ALA A 52 -9.82 4.96 -1.93
N TRP A 53 -8.57 4.67 -2.27
CA TRP A 53 -8.25 3.67 -3.28
C TRP A 53 -8.69 2.27 -2.87
N CYS A 54 -8.41 1.89 -1.62
CA CYS A 54 -8.84 0.59 -1.11
C CYS A 54 -10.36 0.49 -1.10
N ARG A 55 -11.04 1.58 -0.72
CA ARG A 55 -12.50 1.59 -0.70
C ARG A 55 -13.07 1.42 -2.10
N SER A 56 -12.50 2.10 -3.08
CA SER A 56 -13.04 2.06 -4.45
C SER A 56 -12.71 0.76 -5.17
N THR A 57 -11.58 0.13 -4.87
CA THR A 57 -11.16 -1.09 -5.54
C THR A 57 -11.64 -2.36 -4.83
N GLY A 58 -11.97 -2.26 -3.55
CA GLY A 58 -12.31 -3.42 -2.74
C GLY A 58 -11.12 -4.10 -2.10
N HIS A 59 -9.90 -3.59 -2.29
CA HIS A 59 -8.75 -4.09 -1.53
C HIS A 59 -8.94 -3.71 -0.07
N GLU A 60 -8.41 -4.54 0.84
CA GLU A 60 -8.54 -4.30 2.26
C GLU A 60 -7.32 -3.56 2.79
N LEU A 61 -7.52 -2.43 3.43
CA LEU A 61 -6.45 -1.74 4.15
C LEU A 61 -6.33 -2.39 5.52
N VAL A 62 -5.38 -3.30 5.65
CA VAL A 62 -5.21 -4.11 6.85
C VAL A 62 -4.62 -3.31 7.99
N ASP A 63 -3.66 -2.46 7.68
CA ASP A 63 -2.97 -1.66 8.68
C ASP A 63 -2.40 -0.42 8.04
N ARG A 64 -2.24 0.62 8.84
CA ARG A 64 -1.51 1.81 8.42
C ARG A 64 -0.83 2.42 9.62
N THR A 65 0.42 2.79 9.43
CA THR A 65 1.21 3.41 10.48
C THR A 65 2.01 4.55 9.87
N THR A 66 2.45 5.46 10.72
CA THR A 66 3.29 6.57 10.32
C THR A 66 4.48 6.64 11.25
N GLU A 67 5.66 6.76 10.68
CA GLU A 67 6.88 6.85 11.44
C GLU A 67 7.72 7.98 10.82
N GLY A 68 7.79 9.11 11.53
CA GLY A 68 8.40 10.30 10.95
C GLY A 68 7.67 10.70 9.68
N PRO A 69 8.39 10.94 8.58
CA PRO A 69 7.77 11.32 7.31
C PRO A 69 7.22 10.13 6.51
N VAL A 70 7.42 8.90 6.99
CA VAL A 70 7.08 7.71 6.21
C VAL A 70 5.74 7.15 6.67
N HIS A 71 4.83 7.00 5.72
CA HIS A 71 3.54 6.33 5.91
C HIS A 71 3.67 4.92 5.37
N ARG A 72 3.23 3.95 6.16
CA ARG A 72 3.26 2.55 5.78
C ARG A 72 1.84 2.01 5.71
N PHE A 73 1.52 1.38 4.61
CA PHE A 73 0.21 0.79 4.39
C PHE A 73 0.35 -0.70 4.12
N VAL A 74 -0.42 -1.51 4.82
CA VAL A 74 -0.47 -2.94 4.58
C VAL A 74 -1.83 -3.25 3.97
N ILE A 75 -1.82 -3.80 2.77
CA ILE A 75 -3.02 -3.96 1.96
C ILE A 75 -3.15 -5.40 1.54
N ARG A 76 -4.36 -5.97 1.70
CA ARG A 76 -4.67 -7.29 1.17
C ARG A 76 -5.39 -7.12 -0.15
N ARG A 77 -4.85 -7.75 -1.18
CA ARG A 77 -5.45 -7.70 -2.50
C ARG A 77 -6.82 -8.39 -2.48
N LYS A 78 -7.78 -7.75 -3.09
CA LYS A 78 -9.12 -8.28 -3.27
C LYS A 78 -9.13 -9.59 -4.05
#